data_1ca1dd871606d6caf69c96a979985a89
#
_entry.id   1ca1dd871606d6caf69c96a979985a89
#
_cell.length_a   1.000
_cell.length_b   1.000
_cell.length_c   1.000
_cell.angle_alpha   90.00
_cell.angle_beta   90.00
_cell.angle_gamma   90.00
#
_symmetry.space_group_name_H-M   'P 1'
#
loop_
_entity.id
_entity.type
_entity.pdbx_description
1 polymer ?
#
loop_
_entity_poly.entity_id
_entity_poly.type
_entity_poly.pdbx_seq_one_letter_code
_entity_poly.pdbx_strand_id
1 'polypeptide(L)'
;MKILAAVSMAQLIVHVATARKAIRDQVPYDTPFGHGKPENVARDMWNPTLGSGMAAPWPWLAAQAVGTLALFGKAPSWVGKAMGLLGCSYIYGYLSERSVRASFRHPDMKTTPLTVLGTILSIAMALSGLARRERPSGTR
;
A
#
# COMPACT_ATOMS: atom_id res chain seq x y z
N MET A 1 6.57 -14.33 10.90
CA MET A 1 7.07 -13.65 9.67
C MET A 1 6.31 -14.09 8.42
N LYS A 2 6.04 -15.38 8.22
CA LYS A 2 5.41 -15.91 6.99
C LYS A 2 4.05 -15.29 6.62
N ILE A 3 3.15 -15.11 7.60
CA ILE A 3 1.84 -14.48 7.35
C ILE A 3 2.00 -13.04 6.86
N LEU A 4 2.82 -12.23 7.54
CA LEU A 4 3.08 -10.86 7.13
C LEU A 4 3.73 -10.81 5.73
N ALA A 5 4.66 -11.71 5.42
CA ALA A 5 5.27 -11.82 4.10
C ALA A 5 4.23 -12.14 3.01
N ALA A 6 3.33 -13.11 3.28
CA ALA A 6 2.27 -13.48 2.34
C ALA A 6 1.27 -12.34 2.12
N VAL A 7 0.83 -11.68 3.20
CA VAL A 7 -0.07 -10.52 3.13
C VAL A 7 0.59 -9.37 2.36
N SER A 8 1.86 -9.08 2.65
CA SER A 8 2.60 -8.02 1.97
C SER A 8 2.82 -8.32 0.49
N MET A 9 3.08 -9.58 0.13
CA MET A 9 3.18 -10.00 -1.27
C MET A 9 1.85 -9.82 -2.00
N ALA A 10 0.73 -10.26 -1.40
CA ALA A 10 -0.59 -10.07 -1.98
C ALA A 10 -0.91 -8.58 -2.15
N GLN A 11 -0.60 -7.75 -1.16
CA GLN A 11 -0.77 -6.30 -1.23
C GLN A 11 0.07 -5.68 -2.35
N LEU A 12 1.32 -6.10 -2.51
CA LEU A 12 2.19 -5.61 -3.58
C LEU A 12 1.62 -5.94 -4.96
N ILE A 13 1.09 -7.15 -5.16
CA ILE A 13 0.44 -7.54 -6.41
C ILE A 13 -0.77 -6.64 -6.70
N VAL A 14 -1.62 -6.39 -5.70
CA VAL A 14 -2.78 -5.48 -5.85
C VAL A 14 -2.31 -4.07 -6.20
N HIS A 15 -1.27 -3.54 -5.53
CA HIS A 15 -0.74 -2.22 -5.84
C HIS A 15 -0.19 -2.12 -7.27
N VAL A 16 0.54 -3.12 -7.74
CA VAL A 16 1.04 -3.16 -9.13
C VAL A 16 -0.11 -3.20 -10.12
N ALA A 17 -1.15 -4.00 -9.85
CA ALA A 17 -2.34 -4.05 -10.68
C ALA A 17 -3.09 -2.71 -10.73
N THR A 18 -3.28 -2.07 -9.56
CA THR A 18 -3.94 -0.76 -9.47
C THR A 18 -3.09 0.35 -10.08
N ALA A 19 -1.76 0.33 -9.93
CA ALA A 19 -0.86 1.28 -10.57
C ALA A 19 -0.93 1.19 -12.11
N ARG A 20 -0.89 -0.03 -12.66
CA ARG A 20 -1.06 -0.24 -14.11
C ARG A 20 -2.41 0.26 -14.59
N LYS A 21 -3.49 -0.04 -13.84
CA LYS A 21 -4.82 0.44 -14.17
C LYS A 21 -4.88 1.97 -14.12
N ALA A 22 -4.35 2.60 -13.09
CA ALA A 22 -4.36 4.04 -12.94
C ALA A 22 -3.61 4.75 -14.08
N ILE A 23 -2.45 4.23 -14.49
CA ILE A 23 -1.68 4.77 -15.60
C ILE A 23 -2.44 4.60 -16.91
N ARG A 24 -3.00 3.41 -17.18
CA ARG A 24 -3.76 3.13 -18.39
C ARG A 24 -5.01 3.98 -18.51
N ASP A 25 -5.76 4.11 -17.42
CA ASP A 25 -7.04 4.81 -17.38
C ASP A 25 -6.84 6.31 -17.05
N GLN A 26 -5.59 6.76 -16.92
CA GLN A 26 -5.18 8.14 -16.60
C GLN A 26 -5.87 8.71 -15.36
N VAL A 27 -5.92 7.92 -14.27
CA VAL A 27 -6.54 8.30 -13.00
C VAL A 27 -5.53 9.04 -12.13
N PRO A 28 -5.57 10.38 -12.04
CA PRO A 28 -4.65 11.16 -11.23
C PRO A 28 -4.96 11.01 -9.74
N TYR A 29 -3.99 11.40 -8.89
CA TYR A 29 -4.27 11.53 -7.46
C TYR A 29 -5.28 12.66 -7.21
N ASP A 30 -6.15 12.48 -6.21
CA ASP A 30 -7.14 13.48 -5.78
C ASP A 30 -7.29 13.43 -4.25
N THR A 31 -6.41 14.15 -3.60
CA THR A 31 -6.33 14.22 -2.14
C THR A 31 -6.84 15.58 -1.63
N PRO A 32 -7.10 15.75 -0.32
CA PRO A 32 -7.45 17.05 0.27
C PRO A 32 -6.38 18.12 0.08
N PHE A 33 -5.13 17.72 -0.20
CA PHE A 33 -3.98 18.62 -0.34
C PHE A 33 -3.67 19.00 -1.79
N GLY A 34 -4.37 18.40 -2.76
CA GLY A 34 -4.20 18.70 -4.17
C GLY A 34 -4.68 17.57 -5.08
N HIS A 35 -4.75 17.88 -6.35
CA HIS A 35 -5.12 16.91 -7.40
C HIS A 35 -4.12 16.96 -8.54
N GLY A 36 -3.88 15.78 -9.11
CA GLY A 36 -3.02 15.61 -10.27
C GLY A 36 -3.74 15.89 -11.58
N LYS A 37 -2.97 15.82 -12.67
CA LYS A 37 -3.52 15.90 -14.03
C LYS A 37 -3.45 14.53 -14.70
N PRO A 38 -4.46 14.14 -15.50
CA PRO A 38 -4.48 12.84 -16.18
C PRO A 38 -3.22 12.55 -17.00
N GLU A 39 -2.69 13.55 -17.69
CA GLU A 39 -1.48 13.43 -18.51
C GLU A 39 -0.19 13.20 -17.70
N ASN A 40 -0.21 13.46 -16.40
CA ASN A 40 0.96 13.37 -15.52
C ASN A 40 1.00 12.09 -14.66
N VAL A 41 -0.01 11.25 -14.69
CA VAL A 41 -0.14 10.08 -13.79
C VAL A 41 1.13 9.23 -13.76
N ALA A 42 1.68 8.88 -14.92
CA ALA A 42 2.89 8.06 -15.00
C ALA A 42 4.11 8.75 -14.36
N ARG A 43 4.24 10.08 -14.51
CA ARG A 43 5.31 10.88 -13.89
C ARG A 43 5.10 11.02 -12.38
N ASP A 44 3.87 11.29 -11.96
CA ASP A 44 3.53 11.54 -10.57
C ASP A 44 3.70 10.28 -9.70
N MET A 45 3.60 9.10 -10.29
CA MET A 45 3.91 7.82 -9.63
C MET A 45 5.38 7.71 -9.16
N TRP A 46 6.31 8.48 -9.72
CA TRP A 46 7.70 8.53 -9.26
C TRP A 46 7.94 9.50 -8.11
N ASN A 47 6.99 10.39 -7.85
CA ASN A 47 7.06 11.30 -6.74
C ASN A 47 6.65 10.57 -5.44
N PRO A 48 7.50 10.54 -4.39
CA PRO A 48 7.22 9.79 -3.17
C PRO A 48 5.99 10.27 -2.40
N THR A 49 5.46 11.45 -2.71
CA THR A 49 4.32 12.05 -2.00
C THR A 49 3.01 12.06 -2.78
N LEU A 50 3.03 11.81 -4.09
CA LEU A 50 1.86 11.99 -4.94
C LEU A 50 1.16 10.65 -5.28
N GLY A 51 1.83 9.76 -6.01
CA GLY A 51 1.21 8.50 -6.46
C GLY A 51 0.13 8.71 -7.53
N SER A 52 -0.92 7.93 -7.44
CA SER A 52 -2.11 8.04 -8.28
C SER A 52 -3.38 7.89 -7.43
N GLY A 53 -4.56 8.15 -8.01
CA GLY A 53 -5.84 8.01 -7.32
C GLY A 53 -6.20 6.58 -6.86
N MET A 54 -5.35 5.59 -7.17
CA MET A 54 -5.63 4.17 -6.87
C MET A 54 -4.43 3.42 -6.30
N ALA A 55 -3.22 3.94 -6.42
CA ALA A 55 -2.01 3.22 -6.04
C ALA A 55 -0.97 4.13 -5.39
N ALA A 56 -0.22 3.56 -4.46
CA ALA A 56 0.93 4.21 -3.84
C ALA A 56 2.04 4.48 -4.87
N PRO A 57 2.87 5.51 -4.65
CA PRO A 57 4.02 5.84 -5.50
C PRO A 57 5.03 4.69 -5.61
N TRP A 58 5.75 4.63 -6.72
CA TRP A 58 6.78 3.60 -6.96
C TRP A 58 7.83 3.47 -5.86
N PRO A 59 8.34 4.55 -5.24
CA PRO A 59 9.30 4.43 -4.14
C PRO A 59 8.75 3.62 -2.94
N TRP A 60 7.46 3.78 -2.62
CA TRP A 60 6.82 3.02 -1.54
C TRP A 60 6.64 1.55 -1.92
N LEU A 61 6.29 1.28 -3.18
CA LEU A 61 6.17 -0.09 -3.68
C LEU A 61 7.52 -0.80 -3.72
N ALA A 62 8.59 -0.08 -4.07
CA ALA A 62 9.96 -0.60 -4.00
C ALA A 62 10.37 -0.93 -2.56
N ALA A 63 10.10 -0.03 -1.61
CA ALA A 63 10.35 -0.28 -0.19
C ALA A 63 9.56 -1.50 0.32
N GLN A 64 8.29 -1.63 -0.09
CA GLN A 64 7.47 -2.80 0.22
C GLN A 64 8.07 -4.08 -0.37
N ALA A 65 8.50 -4.06 -1.62
CA ALA A 65 9.10 -5.22 -2.27
C ALA A 65 10.36 -5.70 -1.52
N VAL A 66 11.26 -4.77 -1.18
CA VAL A 66 12.47 -5.07 -0.40
C VAL A 66 12.11 -5.63 0.98
N GLY A 67 11.20 -4.99 1.70
CA GLY A 67 10.73 -5.46 2.99
C GLY A 67 10.08 -6.85 2.91
N THR A 68 9.28 -7.10 1.90
CA THR A 68 8.64 -8.40 1.67
C THR A 68 9.67 -9.50 1.41
N LEU A 69 10.67 -9.25 0.57
CA LEU A 69 11.76 -10.20 0.32
C LEU A 69 12.55 -10.48 1.61
N ALA A 70 12.86 -9.45 2.38
CA ALA A 70 13.53 -9.62 3.67
C ALA A 70 12.71 -10.50 4.63
N LEU A 71 11.38 -10.38 4.65
CA LEU A 71 10.49 -11.19 5.50
C LEU A 71 10.47 -12.68 5.15
N PHE A 72 10.79 -13.06 3.93
CA PHE A 72 10.96 -14.47 3.53
C PHE A 72 12.28 -15.06 4.04
N GLY A 73 13.28 -14.22 4.31
CA GLY A 73 14.56 -14.60 4.89
C GLY A 73 14.60 -14.47 6.42
N LYS A 74 15.81 -14.26 6.95
CA LYS A 74 16.07 -14.00 8.37
C LYS A 74 16.02 -12.50 8.67
N ALA A 75 14.85 -11.87 8.46
CA ALA A 75 14.71 -10.44 8.73
C ALA A 75 14.83 -10.09 10.22
N PRO A 76 15.49 -9.00 10.58
CA PRO A 76 15.42 -8.43 11.92
C PRO A 76 13.98 -8.07 12.31
N SER A 77 13.68 -8.04 13.61
CA SER A 77 12.33 -7.76 14.14
C SER A 77 11.77 -6.41 13.70
N TRP A 78 12.62 -5.41 13.55
CA TRP A 78 12.22 -4.07 13.11
C TRP A 78 11.62 -4.04 11.70
N VAL A 79 12.02 -4.97 10.80
CA VAL A 79 11.44 -5.07 9.44
C VAL A 79 9.93 -5.34 9.52
N GLY A 80 9.50 -6.21 10.44
CA GLY A 80 8.07 -6.45 10.66
C GLY A 80 7.33 -5.20 11.08
N LYS A 81 7.90 -4.41 12.01
CA LYS A 81 7.32 -3.13 12.45
C LYS A 81 7.28 -2.10 11.31
N ALA A 82 8.37 -1.97 10.55
CA ALA A 82 8.43 -1.08 9.40
C ALA A 82 7.34 -1.42 8.36
N MET A 83 7.13 -2.71 8.08
CA MET A 83 6.07 -3.17 7.19
C MET A 83 4.67 -2.89 7.76
N GLY A 84 4.50 -3.00 9.08
CA GLY A 84 3.25 -2.60 9.74
C GLY A 84 2.96 -1.11 9.62
N LEU A 85 3.97 -0.25 9.82
CA LEU A 85 3.86 1.21 9.62
C LEU A 85 3.57 1.55 8.16
N LEU A 86 4.19 0.83 7.22
CA LEU A 86 3.89 0.98 5.80
C LEU A 86 2.42 0.63 5.50
N GLY A 87 1.87 -0.42 6.13
CA GLY A 87 0.45 -0.75 6.06
C GLY A 87 -0.45 0.39 6.56
N CYS A 88 -0.10 1.04 7.68
CA CYS A 88 -0.81 2.22 8.17
C CYS A 88 -0.76 3.39 7.17
N SER A 89 0.38 3.61 6.55
CA SER A 89 0.54 4.66 5.53
C SER A 89 -0.35 4.39 4.31
N TYR A 90 -0.49 3.14 3.90
CA TYR A 90 -1.41 2.78 2.81
C TYR A 90 -2.88 2.98 3.19
N ILE A 91 -3.29 2.63 4.42
CA ILE A 91 -4.64 2.92 4.90
C ILE A 91 -4.91 4.42 4.83
N TYR A 92 -3.96 5.24 5.31
CA TYR A 92 -4.08 6.70 5.22
C TYR A 92 -4.20 7.17 3.77
N GLY A 93 -3.37 6.65 2.85
CA GLY A 93 -3.43 6.94 1.42
C GLY A 93 -4.80 6.64 0.84
N TYR A 94 -5.34 5.43 1.06
CA TYR A 94 -6.67 5.05 0.58
C TYR A 94 -7.77 5.96 1.14
N LEU A 95 -7.72 6.30 2.43
CA LEU A 95 -8.73 7.17 3.06
C LEU A 95 -8.62 8.63 2.59
N SER A 96 -7.42 9.08 2.23
CA SER A 96 -7.19 10.45 1.72
C SER A 96 -7.69 10.63 0.30
N GLU A 97 -7.68 9.58 -0.53
CA GLU A 97 -8.09 9.65 -1.93
C GLU A 97 -9.61 9.80 -2.10
N ARG A 98 -10.03 10.85 -2.81
CA ARG A 98 -11.46 11.08 -3.09
C ARG A 98 -12.03 10.03 -4.03
N SER A 99 -11.25 9.60 -5.02
CA SER A 99 -11.63 8.53 -5.96
C SER A 99 -11.91 7.21 -5.24
N VAL A 100 -11.10 6.88 -4.23
CA VAL A 100 -11.30 5.70 -3.39
C VAL A 100 -12.57 5.84 -2.55
N ARG A 101 -12.77 6.98 -1.88
CA ARG A 101 -14.00 7.22 -1.11
C ARG A 101 -15.25 7.23 -1.98
N ALA A 102 -15.15 7.75 -3.20
CA ALA A 102 -16.25 7.73 -4.18
C ALA A 102 -16.58 6.29 -4.60
N SER A 103 -15.59 5.42 -4.80
CA SER A 103 -15.81 4.03 -5.16
C SER A 103 -16.54 3.22 -4.08
N PHE A 104 -16.45 3.62 -2.81
CA PHE A 104 -17.25 3.02 -1.72
C PHE A 104 -18.71 3.51 -1.71
N ARG A 105 -18.95 4.75 -2.17
CA ARG A 105 -20.30 5.33 -2.22
C ARG A 105 -21.05 4.94 -3.49
N HIS A 106 -20.33 4.83 -4.59
CA HIS A 106 -20.85 4.46 -5.92
C HIS A 106 -20.00 3.30 -6.46
N PRO A 107 -20.31 2.04 -6.04
CA PRO A 107 -19.52 0.87 -6.41
C PRO A 107 -19.47 0.66 -7.92
N ASP A 108 -18.26 0.49 -8.43
CA ASP A 108 -17.98 0.12 -9.81
C ASP A 108 -17.26 -1.24 -9.84
N MET A 109 -17.76 -2.16 -10.67
CA MET A 109 -17.23 -3.54 -10.77
C MET A 109 -15.76 -3.61 -11.20
N LYS A 110 -15.23 -2.57 -11.82
CA LYS A 110 -13.84 -2.54 -12.32
C LYS A 110 -12.83 -2.02 -11.30
N THR A 111 -13.28 -1.14 -10.42
CA THR A 111 -12.39 -0.38 -9.50
C THR A 111 -12.60 -0.78 -8.04
N THR A 112 -13.85 -0.89 -7.61
CA THR A 112 -14.22 -1.15 -6.21
C THR A 112 -13.61 -2.44 -5.66
N PRO A 113 -13.58 -3.59 -6.35
CA PRO A 113 -12.99 -4.81 -5.81
C PRO A 113 -11.50 -4.67 -5.49
N LEU A 114 -10.75 -3.99 -6.35
CA LEU A 114 -9.31 -3.75 -6.15
C LEU A 114 -9.06 -2.82 -4.96
N THR A 115 -9.88 -1.77 -4.83
CA THR A 115 -9.80 -0.81 -3.73
C THR A 115 -10.13 -1.46 -2.39
N VAL A 116 -11.21 -2.25 -2.34
CA VAL A 116 -11.61 -2.99 -1.13
C VAL A 116 -10.51 -3.99 -0.73
N LEU A 117 -10.03 -4.79 -1.68
CA LEU A 117 -8.99 -5.77 -1.43
C LEU A 117 -7.70 -5.10 -0.96
N GLY A 118 -7.29 -4.01 -1.62
CA GLY A 118 -6.11 -3.23 -1.22
C GLY A 118 -6.24 -2.67 0.21
N THR A 119 -7.41 -2.16 0.57
CA THR A 119 -7.67 -1.65 1.92
C THR A 119 -7.61 -2.77 2.97
N ILE A 120 -8.26 -3.91 2.73
CA ILE A 120 -8.24 -5.07 3.63
C ILE A 120 -6.81 -5.58 3.84
N LEU A 121 -6.04 -5.72 2.76
CA LEU A 121 -4.65 -6.18 2.84
C LEU A 121 -3.74 -5.18 3.56
N SER A 122 -3.98 -3.87 3.41
CA SER A 122 -3.26 -2.83 4.16
C SER A 122 -3.53 -2.94 5.66
N ILE A 123 -4.79 -3.15 6.05
CA ILE A 123 -5.17 -3.37 7.45
C ILE A 123 -4.51 -4.65 7.99
N ALA A 124 -4.58 -5.75 7.24
CA ALA A 124 -3.95 -7.01 7.64
C ALA A 124 -2.42 -6.87 7.78
N MET A 125 -1.78 -6.10 6.89
CA MET A 125 -0.34 -5.81 6.96
C MET A 125 0.00 -4.97 8.19
N ALA A 126 -0.78 -3.91 8.49
CA ALA A 126 -0.62 -3.08 9.67
C ALA A 126 -0.74 -3.90 10.96
N LEU A 127 -1.83 -4.65 11.10
CA LEU A 127 -2.07 -5.49 12.28
C LEU A 127 -0.98 -6.57 12.44
N SER A 128 -0.66 -7.29 11.37
CA SER A 128 0.33 -8.37 11.40
C SER A 128 1.75 -7.87 11.70
N GLY A 129 2.08 -6.65 11.28
CA GLY A 129 3.39 -6.04 11.51
C GLY A 129 3.52 -5.44 12.92
N LEU A 130 2.48 -4.74 13.41
CA LEU A 130 2.51 -4.01 14.67
C LEU A 130 2.15 -4.86 15.89
N ALA A 131 1.30 -5.89 15.75
CA ALA A 131 0.90 -6.76 16.85
C ALA A 131 2.04 -7.64 17.40
N ARG A 132 3.24 -7.60 16.82
CA ARG A 132 4.37 -8.40 17.26
C ARG A 132 5.01 -7.80 18.51
N ARG A 133 4.79 -8.47 19.62
CA ARG A 133 5.58 -8.24 20.85
C ARG A 133 7.02 -8.72 20.62
N GLU A 134 7.98 -7.89 20.89
CA GLU A 134 9.37 -8.34 21.04
C GLU A 134 9.40 -9.36 22.17
N ARG A 135 9.88 -10.57 21.88
CA ARG A 135 10.28 -11.46 22.97
C ARG A 135 11.45 -10.75 23.65
N PRO A 136 11.36 -10.46 24.97
CA PRO A 136 12.51 -9.94 25.68
C PRO A 136 13.65 -10.93 25.43
N SER A 137 14.77 -10.41 24.94
CA SER A 137 16.01 -11.16 24.85
C SER A 137 16.34 -11.57 26.30
N GLY A 138 16.11 -12.85 26.61
CA GLY A 138 16.46 -13.38 27.90
C GLY A 138 17.93 -13.07 28.15
N THR A 139 18.18 -12.27 29.19
CA THR A 139 19.52 -12.06 29.78
C THR A 139 20.06 -13.44 30.08
N ARG A 140 21.07 -13.86 29.34
CA ARG A 140 22.01 -14.90 29.78
C ARG A 140 23.15 -14.24 30.48
#